data_e9c00c39c08dcfc87d561375cbfdcfbc
#
_entry.id   e9c00c39c08dcfc87d561375cbfdcfbc
#
_cell.length_a   1.000
_cell.length_b   1.000
_cell.length_c   1.000
_cell.angle_alpha   90.00
_cell.angle_beta   90.00
_cell.angle_gamma   90.00
#
_symmetry.space_group_name_H-M   'P 1'
#
loop_
_entity.id
_entity.type
_entity.pdbx_description
1 polymer ?
#
loop_
_entity_poly.entity_id
_entity_poly.type
_entity_poly.pdbx_seq_one_letter_code
_entity_poly.pdbx_strand_id
1 'polypeptide(L)'
;MTGSEVSPSFRLVYVPGVMPDKWVRVWNGRHPDVPLTLAQVPAAVAAERLRSGEADAGLVRLPVDRTVFSAIPLYTEQTVVVVPKDHLVTAVDEVTPEDLSDDIVLHPLDDVLDWEQGLPGRPAFERPATTADAVELVAAGIGVLIVPLSLARLHHRKDLTHRPLTNAPESSVALSWPEDATTDQVEDFIGIVRGRTVNSTRGRVQPPADKRGRTDTAARREDGPRRKPGAAGKQGAAGRSGAAGRSGAAGKQGAAGKPGAAGKPGTNRRGGASGGTPKGGGKRGRPRRGS
;
A
#
# COMPACT_ATOMS: atom_id res chain seq x y z
N MET A 1 -44.85 3.89 -21.54
CA MET A 1 -43.51 3.29 -21.41
C MET A 1 -42.76 4.07 -20.32
N THR A 2 -42.85 3.60 -19.08
CA THR A 2 -42.14 4.19 -17.95
C THR A 2 -40.73 3.67 -18.02
N GLY A 3 -39.80 4.50 -18.54
CA GLY A 3 -38.38 4.26 -18.41
C GLY A 3 -38.04 4.23 -16.93
N SER A 4 -37.61 3.08 -16.41
CA SER A 4 -36.93 3.03 -15.12
C SER A 4 -35.68 3.87 -15.25
N GLU A 5 -35.67 5.07 -14.71
CA GLU A 5 -34.44 5.82 -14.46
C GLU A 5 -33.62 4.99 -13.48
N VAL A 6 -32.61 4.30 -14.01
CA VAL A 6 -31.62 3.64 -13.18
C VAL A 6 -30.90 4.75 -12.42
N SER A 7 -31.14 4.85 -11.13
CA SER A 7 -30.44 5.80 -10.27
C SER A 7 -28.93 5.61 -10.45
N PRO A 8 -28.17 6.68 -10.64
CA PRO A 8 -26.73 6.60 -10.85
C PRO A 8 -26.08 5.91 -9.64
N SER A 9 -25.29 4.88 -9.88
CA SER A 9 -24.51 4.18 -8.85
C SER A 9 -23.08 4.03 -9.33
N PHE A 10 -22.12 4.04 -8.42
CA PHE A 10 -20.71 3.83 -8.72
C PHE A 10 -20.24 2.47 -8.20
N ARG A 11 -19.76 1.62 -9.09
CA ARG A 11 -19.34 0.25 -8.77
C ARG A 11 -17.83 0.18 -8.75
N LEU A 12 -17.27 -0.07 -7.57
CA LEU A 12 -15.83 -0.19 -7.35
C LEU A 12 -15.47 -1.62 -6.97
N VAL A 13 -14.62 -2.26 -7.76
CA VAL A 13 -14.00 -3.53 -7.38
C VAL A 13 -12.66 -3.28 -6.70
N TYR A 14 -12.25 -4.20 -5.82
CA TYR A 14 -10.94 -4.14 -5.21
C TYR A 14 -10.39 -5.55 -4.94
N VAL A 15 -9.06 -5.68 -5.00
CA VAL A 15 -8.38 -6.97 -4.80
C VAL A 15 -8.02 -7.20 -3.33
N PRO A 16 -7.81 -8.47 -2.91
CA PRO A 16 -7.42 -8.80 -1.54
C PRO A 16 -6.20 -8.01 -1.06
N GLY A 17 -6.24 -7.59 0.20
CA GLY A 17 -5.21 -6.77 0.84
C GLY A 17 -5.39 -5.26 0.67
N VAL A 18 -6.13 -4.81 -0.32
CA VAL A 18 -6.43 -3.37 -0.51
C VAL A 18 -7.55 -2.93 0.42
N MET A 19 -7.38 -1.76 1.05
CA MET A 19 -8.35 -1.18 1.98
C MET A 19 -8.94 0.12 1.42
N PRO A 20 -10.15 0.08 0.82
CA PRO A 20 -10.76 1.24 0.15
C PRO A 20 -11.42 2.24 1.10
N ASP A 21 -11.60 1.92 2.39
CA ASP A 21 -12.44 2.62 3.36
C ASP A 21 -12.27 4.14 3.39
N LYS A 22 -11.03 4.62 3.32
CA LYS A 22 -10.74 6.07 3.35
C LYS A 22 -11.36 6.81 2.16
N TRP A 23 -11.31 6.21 0.97
CA TRP A 23 -11.86 6.80 -0.26
C TRP A 23 -13.37 6.68 -0.31
N VAL A 24 -13.91 5.53 0.12
CA VAL A 24 -15.35 5.29 0.24
C VAL A 24 -16.00 6.28 1.19
N ARG A 25 -15.39 6.54 2.34
CA ARG A 25 -15.89 7.55 3.29
C ARG A 25 -15.94 8.95 2.66
N VAL A 26 -14.91 9.32 1.91
CA VAL A 26 -14.86 10.63 1.21
C VAL A 26 -15.92 10.67 0.10
N TRP A 27 -16.09 9.57 -0.66
CA TRP A 27 -17.13 9.48 -1.68
C TRP A 27 -18.52 9.68 -1.10
N ASN A 28 -18.90 8.91 -0.09
CA ASN A 28 -20.22 8.99 0.53
C ASN A 28 -20.50 10.38 1.12
N GLY A 29 -19.47 11.08 1.59
CA GLY A 29 -19.62 12.46 2.06
C GLY A 29 -19.78 13.50 0.95
N ARG A 30 -19.27 13.24 -0.27
CA ARG A 30 -19.35 14.16 -1.41
C ARG A 30 -20.52 13.89 -2.33
N HIS A 31 -20.91 12.64 -2.45
CA HIS A 31 -21.92 12.13 -3.37
C HIS A 31 -22.98 11.31 -2.62
N PRO A 32 -23.74 11.92 -1.68
CA PRO A 32 -24.72 11.18 -0.87
C PRO A 32 -25.84 10.57 -1.74
N ASP A 33 -26.11 11.17 -2.90
CA ASP A 33 -27.14 10.72 -3.83
C ASP A 33 -26.67 9.68 -4.85
N VAL A 34 -25.37 9.33 -4.83
CA VAL A 34 -24.76 8.33 -5.72
C VAL A 34 -24.18 7.19 -4.87
N PRO A 35 -24.95 6.12 -4.63
CA PRO A 35 -24.47 4.97 -3.87
C PRO A 35 -23.20 4.38 -4.47
N LEU A 36 -22.17 4.12 -3.62
CA LEU A 36 -20.99 3.39 -4.01
C LEU A 36 -21.14 1.93 -3.58
N THR A 37 -21.07 1.03 -4.55
CA THR A 37 -21.07 -0.42 -4.32
C THR A 37 -19.63 -0.94 -4.36
N LEU A 38 -19.26 -1.71 -3.34
CA LEU A 38 -17.95 -2.35 -3.26
C LEU A 38 -18.07 -3.85 -3.49
N ALA A 39 -17.16 -4.39 -4.31
CA ALA A 39 -17.02 -5.83 -4.47
C ALA A 39 -15.53 -6.22 -4.40
N GLN A 40 -15.19 -7.09 -3.45
CA GLN A 40 -13.88 -7.72 -3.42
C GLN A 40 -13.84 -8.85 -4.45
N VAL A 41 -12.80 -8.85 -5.28
CA VAL A 41 -12.62 -9.85 -6.34
C VAL A 41 -11.18 -10.35 -6.35
N PRO A 42 -10.94 -11.63 -6.74
CA PRO A 42 -9.58 -12.12 -6.95
C PRO A 42 -8.82 -11.27 -7.96
N ALA A 43 -7.50 -11.11 -7.76
CA ALA A 43 -6.67 -10.27 -8.63
C ALA A 43 -6.76 -10.71 -10.11
N ALA A 44 -6.83 -12.02 -10.37
CA ALA A 44 -6.90 -12.58 -11.71
C ALA A 44 -8.16 -12.20 -12.50
N VAL A 45 -9.29 -11.89 -11.82
CA VAL A 45 -10.55 -11.58 -12.50
C VAL A 45 -10.88 -10.08 -12.48
N ALA A 46 -10.09 -9.27 -11.78
CA ALA A 46 -10.37 -7.84 -11.63
C ALA A 46 -10.41 -7.10 -12.97
N ALA A 47 -9.46 -7.38 -13.87
CA ALA A 47 -9.43 -6.79 -15.21
C ALA A 47 -10.65 -7.16 -16.05
N GLU A 48 -11.15 -8.40 -15.93
CA GLU A 48 -12.34 -8.84 -16.67
C GLU A 48 -13.61 -8.16 -16.17
N ARG A 49 -13.74 -7.96 -14.85
CA ARG A 49 -14.86 -7.21 -14.26
C ARG A 49 -14.93 -5.75 -14.74
N LEU A 50 -13.77 -5.15 -14.96
CA LEU A 50 -13.68 -3.81 -15.54
C LEU A 50 -14.04 -3.83 -17.03
N ARG A 51 -13.49 -4.80 -17.81
CA ARG A 51 -13.74 -4.92 -19.26
C ARG A 51 -15.19 -5.22 -19.58
N SER A 52 -15.84 -6.05 -18.80
CA SER A 52 -17.28 -6.40 -18.98
C SER A 52 -18.23 -5.29 -18.57
N GLY A 53 -17.73 -4.21 -17.97
CA GLY A 53 -18.57 -3.14 -17.44
C GLY A 53 -19.37 -3.54 -16.19
N GLU A 54 -18.98 -4.62 -15.51
CA GLU A 54 -19.57 -5.00 -14.21
C GLU A 54 -19.08 -4.06 -13.08
N ALA A 55 -17.96 -3.37 -13.29
CA ALA A 55 -17.44 -2.34 -12.42
C ALA A 55 -17.00 -1.11 -13.22
N ASP A 56 -17.14 0.05 -12.63
CA ASP A 56 -16.80 1.33 -13.26
C ASP A 56 -15.32 1.68 -13.03
N ALA A 57 -14.77 1.26 -11.90
CA ALA A 57 -13.35 1.38 -11.58
C ALA A 57 -12.90 0.25 -10.64
N GLY A 58 -11.59 0.08 -10.51
CA GLY A 58 -11.01 -0.95 -9.65
C GLY A 58 -9.73 -0.51 -8.97
N LEU A 59 -9.55 -0.95 -7.72
CA LEU A 59 -8.27 -0.90 -7.03
C LEU A 59 -7.60 -2.26 -7.27
N VAL A 60 -6.70 -2.29 -8.24
CA VAL A 60 -6.13 -3.53 -8.81
C VAL A 60 -4.62 -3.56 -8.68
N ARG A 61 -4.03 -4.74 -8.81
CA ARG A 61 -2.58 -4.90 -8.85
C ARG A 61 -2.05 -4.68 -10.26
N LEU A 62 -0.91 -4.03 -10.36
CA LEU A 62 -0.16 -3.88 -11.61
C LEU A 62 0.66 -5.15 -11.89
N PRO A 63 0.94 -5.44 -13.19
CA PRO A 63 0.60 -4.65 -14.37
C PRO A 63 -0.86 -4.83 -14.83
N VAL A 64 -1.38 -3.83 -15.54
CA VAL A 64 -2.65 -3.90 -16.29
C VAL A 64 -2.37 -3.60 -17.76
N ASP A 65 -3.19 -4.13 -18.66
CA ASP A 65 -3.11 -3.83 -20.10
C ASP A 65 -3.43 -2.35 -20.36
N ARG A 66 -2.40 -1.57 -20.65
CA ARG A 66 -2.48 -0.12 -20.89
C ARG A 66 -3.12 0.26 -22.21
N THR A 67 -3.39 -0.71 -23.08
CA THR A 67 -4.14 -0.49 -24.34
C THR A 67 -5.65 -0.48 -24.12
N VAL A 68 -6.11 -1.01 -22.97
CA VAL A 68 -7.52 -1.12 -22.62
C VAL A 68 -7.85 -0.29 -21.39
N PHE A 69 -6.91 -0.20 -20.44
CA PHE A 69 -7.15 0.42 -19.15
C PHE A 69 -6.27 1.64 -18.92
N SER A 70 -6.87 2.70 -18.47
CA SER A 70 -6.17 3.75 -17.75
C SER A 70 -5.86 3.31 -16.32
N ALA A 71 -4.70 3.71 -15.79
CA ALA A 71 -4.34 3.39 -14.42
C ALA A 71 -3.51 4.50 -13.77
N ILE A 72 -3.78 4.74 -12.49
CA ILE A 72 -3.04 5.65 -11.62
C ILE A 72 -2.39 4.81 -10.51
N PRO A 73 -1.06 4.63 -10.52
CA PRO A 73 -0.37 3.98 -9.40
C PRO A 73 -0.63 4.72 -8.08
N LEU A 74 -0.93 3.98 -7.03
CA LEU A 74 -1.26 4.52 -5.71
C LEU A 74 -0.14 4.31 -4.71
N TYR A 75 0.37 3.10 -4.63
CA TYR A 75 1.46 2.69 -3.75
C TYR A 75 2.04 1.34 -4.19
N THR A 76 3.26 1.10 -3.75
CA THR A 76 3.94 -0.19 -3.89
C THR A 76 4.05 -0.84 -2.52
N GLU A 77 3.83 -2.13 -2.45
CA GLU A 77 3.85 -2.92 -1.22
C GLU A 77 5.17 -3.66 -1.08
N GLN A 78 5.74 -3.60 0.10
CA GLN A 78 6.90 -4.41 0.45
C GLN A 78 6.53 -5.90 0.44
N THR A 79 7.39 -6.72 -0.13
CA THR A 79 7.29 -8.17 -0.06
C THR A 79 7.83 -8.67 1.27
N VAL A 80 7.15 -9.65 1.84
CA VAL A 80 7.53 -10.27 3.11
C VAL A 80 7.50 -11.79 3.00
N VAL A 81 8.31 -12.47 3.81
CA VAL A 81 8.20 -13.90 4.04
C VAL A 81 7.42 -14.15 5.33
N VAL A 82 6.38 -14.97 5.25
CA VAL A 82 5.54 -15.41 6.37
C VAL A 82 6.06 -16.76 6.85
N VAL A 83 6.31 -16.86 8.16
CA VAL A 83 6.94 -18.03 8.79
C VAL A 83 6.33 -18.31 10.17
N PRO A 84 6.47 -19.53 10.71
CA PRO A 84 6.21 -19.80 12.13
C PRO A 84 7.09 -18.91 13.03
N LYS A 85 6.60 -18.58 14.24
CA LYS A 85 7.34 -17.69 15.15
C LYS A 85 8.68 -18.23 15.65
N ASP A 86 8.87 -19.54 15.63
CA ASP A 86 10.08 -20.24 16.00
C ASP A 86 11.03 -20.54 14.84
N HIS A 87 10.69 -20.05 13.63
CA HIS A 87 11.53 -20.19 12.44
C HIS A 87 12.83 -19.39 12.55
N LEU A 88 13.92 -19.91 11.97
CA LEU A 88 15.27 -19.31 12.07
C LEU A 88 15.33 -17.87 11.54
N VAL A 89 14.62 -17.54 10.47
CA VAL A 89 14.59 -16.19 9.90
C VAL A 89 13.99 -15.14 10.85
N THR A 90 13.37 -15.55 11.94
CA THR A 90 12.86 -14.59 12.93
C THR A 90 13.96 -13.93 13.74
N ALA A 91 15.18 -14.50 13.71
CA ALA A 91 16.35 -13.97 14.41
C ALA A 91 16.98 -12.73 13.74
N VAL A 92 16.57 -12.43 12.49
CA VAL A 92 17.05 -11.26 11.72
C VAL A 92 15.91 -10.29 11.45
N ASP A 93 16.25 -9.04 11.15
CA ASP A 93 15.24 -8.01 10.85
C ASP A 93 14.79 -8.05 9.39
N GLU A 94 15.67 -8.45 8.46
CA GLU A 94 15.43 -8.56 7.02
C GLU A 94 15.99 -9.89 6.51
N VAL A 95 15.39 -10.41 5.44
CA VAL A 95 15.70 -11.70 4.80
C VAL A 95 15.99 -11.46 3.34
N THR A 96 16.94 -12.21 2.78
CA THR A 96 17.20 -12.25 1.33
C THR A 96 16.67 -13.55 0.72
N PRO A 97 16.51 -13.64 -0.62
CA PRO A 97 16.15 -14.89 -1.27
C PRO A 97 17.10 -16.05 -0.97
N GLU A 98 18.39 -15.76 -0.81
CA GLU A 98 19.43 -16.73 -0.51
C GLU A 98 19.27 -17.35 0.88
N ASP A 99 18.77 -16.60 1.87
CA ASP A 99 18.48 -17.09 3.22
C ASP A 99 17.39 -18.14 3.26
N LEU A 100 16.56 -18.24 2.20
CA LEU A 100 15.46 -19.18 2.05
C LEU A 100 15.85 -20.42 1.21
N SER A 101 17.10 -20.55 0.79
CA SER A 101 17.56 -21.60 -0.14
C SER A 101 17.24 -23.02 0.32
N ASP A 102 17.23 -23.28 1.61
CA ASP A 102 16.92 -24.58 2.21
C ASP A 102 15.46 -24.75 2.61
N ASP A 103 14.66 -23.69 2.55
CA ASP A 103 13.24 -23.72 2.90
C ASP A 103 12.37 -24.21 1.76
N ILE A 104 11.24 -24.85 2.11
CA ILE A 104 10.18 -25.13 1.14
C ILE A 104 9.37 -23.84 1.00
N VAL A 105 9.36 -23.24 -0.20
CA VAL A 105 8.59 -22.03 -0.49
C VAL A 105 7.27 -22.42 -1.15
N LEU A 106 6.18 -22.07 -0.49
CA LEU A 106 4.83 -22.30 -0.99
C LEU A 106 4.51 -21.26 -2.06
N HIS A 107 3.99 -21.72 -3.19
CA HIS A 107 3.62 -20.88 -4.33
C HIS A 107 2.12 -21.06 -4.66
N PRO A 108 1.22 -20.28 -4.04
CA PRO A 108 -0.21 -20.41 -4.28
C PRO A 108 -0.59 -20.06 -5.73
N LEU A 109 -1.74 -20.59 -6.19
CA LEU A 109 -2.20 -20.33 -7.56
C LEU A 109 -2.69 -18.88 -7.75
N ASP A 110 -3.04 -18.19 -6.67
CA ASP A 110 -3.45 -16.78 -6.63
C ASP A 110 -2.30 -15.83 -6.28
N ASP A 111 -1.04 -16.26 -6.42
CA ASP A 111 0.13 -15.41 -6.23
C ASP A 111 0.06 -14.18 -7.14
N VAL A 112 0.48 -13.04 -6.59
CA VAL A 112 0.41 -11.73 -7.24
C VAL A 112 1.78 -11.10 -7.45
N LEU A 113 2.85 -11.83 -7.14
CA LEU A 113 4.23 -11.42 -7.37
C LEU A 113 4.73 -11.98 -8.70
N ASP A 114 5.48 -11.17 -9.44
CA ASP A 114 6.08 -11.58 -10.71
C ASP A 114 7.51 -12.10 -10.48
N TRP A 115 7.66 -13.41 -10.55
CA TRP A 115 8.93 -14.10 -10.31
C TRP A 115 9.68 -14.36 -11.61
N GLU A 116 10.24 -13.32 -12.21
CA GLU A 116 11.01 -13.47 -13.48
C GLU A 116 12.15 -14.50 -13.40
N GLN A 117 12.78 -14.62 -12.25
CA GLN A 117 13.90 -15.55 -12.02
C GLN A 117 13.50 -16.84 -11.29
N GLY A 118 12.19 -17.04 -11.07
CA GLY A 118 11.66 -18.14 -10.27
C GLY A 118 11.66 -17.83 -8.77
N LEU A 119 10.89 -18.62 -8.01
CA LEU A 119 10.84 -18.50 -6.56
C LEU A 119 12.18 -18.91 -5.93
N PRO A 120 12.58 -18.25 -4.82
CA PRO A 120 13.72 -18.73 -4.02
C PRO A 120 13.37 -20.04 -3.31
N GLY A 121 14.40 -20.73 -2.83
CA GLY A 121 14.25 -21.94 -2.04
C GLY A 121 13.81 -23.15 -2.85
N ARG A 122 13.24 -24.14 -2.17
CA ARG A 122 12.78 -25.41 -2.75
C ARG A 122 11.27 -25.33 -3.02
N PRO A 123 10.80 -25.75 -4.20
CA PRO A 123 9.37 -25.76 -4.48
C PRO A 123 8.64 -26.79 -3.60
N ALA A 124 7.42 -26.47 -3.20
CA ALA A 124 6.50 -27.41 -2.59
C ALA A 124 6.08 -28.48 -3.62
N PHE A 125 5.69 -29.67 -3.13
CA PHE A 125 5.22 -30.75 -3.99
C PHE A 125 3.97 -30.36 -4.80
N GLU A 126 3.05 -29.64 -4.16
CA GLU A 126 1.84 -29.09 -4.78
C GLU A 126 1.71 -27.60 -4.50
N ARG A 127 1.12 -26.89 -5.43
CA ARG A 127 0.78 -25.49 -5.26
C ARG A 127 -0.54 -25.37 -4.48
N PRO A 128 -0.58 -24.63 -3.35
CA PRO A 128 -1.84 -24.34 -2.68
C PRO A 128 -2.82 -23.61 -3.61
N ALA A 129 -4.12 -23.85 -3.46
CA ALA A 129 -5.12 -23.22 -4.31
C ALA A 129 -5.19 -21.69 -4.06
N THR A 130 -5.02 -21.28 -2.82
CA THR A 130 -5.09 -19.87 -2.42
C THR A 130 -3.97 -19.49 -1.45
N THR A 131 -3.73 -18.19 -1.35
CA THR A 131 -2.86 -17.60 -0.30
C THR A 131 -3.33 -17.99 1.11
N ALA A 132 -4.65 -18.08 1.33
CA ALA A 132 -5.21 -18.52 2.63
C ALA A 132 -4.81 -19.96 2.95
N ASP A 133 -4.93 -20.89 1.98
CA ASP A 133 -4.51 -22.29 2.15
C ASP A 133 -3.00 -22.38 2.40
N ALA A 134 -2.21 -21.58 1.70
CA ALA A 134 -0.76 -21.51 1.92
C ALA A 134 -0.43 -21.07 3.36
N VAL A 135 -1.14 -20.09 3.91
CA VAL A 135 -0.96 -19.65 5.31
C VAL A 135 -1.25 -20.78 6.30
N GLU A 136 -2.28 -21.60 6.05
CA GLU A 136 -2.56 -22.78 6.89
C GLU A 136 -1.41 -23.81 6.82
N LEU A 137 -0.82 -24.03 5.66
CA LEU A 137 0.33 -24.91 5.49
C LEU A 137 1.58 -24.37 6.20
N VAL A 138 1.82 -23.05 6.16
CA VAL A 138 2.90 -22.41 6.95
C VAL A 138 2.67 -22.66 8.44
N ALA A 139 1.44 -22.50 8.92
CA ALA A 139 1.10 -22.75 10.32
C ALA A 139 1.28 -24.21 10.71
N ALA A 140 1.12 -25.14 9.78
CA ALA A 140 1.41 -26.56 9.97
C ALA A 140 2.92 -26.90 9.87
N GLY A 141 3.79 -25.93 9.64
CA GLY A 141 5.24 -26.14 9.54
C GLY A 141 5.71 -26.80 8.24
N ILE A 142 4.91 -26.75 7.17
CA ILE A 142 5.22 -27.42 5.89
C ILE A 142 6.21 -26.59 5.06
N GLY A 143 6.23 -25.26 5.23
CA GLY A 143 7.12 -24.37 4.51
C GLY A 143 6.93 -22.93 4.91
N VAL A 144 7.44 -22.03 4.06
CA VAL A 144 7.32 -20.57 4.19
C VAL A 144 6.53 -20.00 3.01
N LEU A 145 5.97 -18.80 3.17
CA LEU A 145 5.15 -18.17 2.14
C LEU A 145 5.65 -16.74 1.88
N ILE A 146 5.85 -16.39 0.62
CA ILE A 146 6.26 -15.05 0.21
C ILE A 146 5.05 -14.34 -0.39
N VAL A 147 4.70 -13.15 0.16
CA VAL A 147 3.53 -12.37 -0.27
C VAL A 147 3.75 -10.88 -0.03
N PRO A 148 2.97 -10.00 -0.68
CA PRO A 148 2.88 -8.59 -0.29
C PRO A 148 2.41 -8.45 1.17
N LEU A 149 2.94 -7.44 1.86
CA LEU A 149 2.65 -7.19 3.29
C LEU A 149 1.15 -7.10 3.60
N SER A 150 0.35 -6.57 2.69
CA SER A 150 -1.10 -6.47 2.89
C SER A 150 -1.77 -7.84 2.97
N LEU A 151 -1.30 -8.83 2.19
CA LEU A 151 -1.83 -10.20 2.23
C LEU A 151 -1.37 -10.92 3.51
N ALA A 152 -0.13 -10.72 3.96
CA ALA A 152 0.32 -11.23 5.24
C ALA A 152 -0.51 -10.69 6.42
N ARG A 153 -0.94 -9.42 6.35
CA ARG A 153 -1.83 -8.80 7.34
C ARG A 153 -3.27 -9.29 7.24
N LEU A 154 -3.77 -9.48 6.01
CA LEU A 154 -5.13 -9.98 5.77
C LEU A 154 -5.32 -11.39 6.36
N HIS A 155 -4.32 -12.25 6.19
CA HIS A 155 -4.30 -13.62 6.68
C HIS A 155 -3.51 -13.79 7.99
N HIS A 156 -3.49 -12.74 8.83
CA HIS A 156 -2.74 -12.74 10.07
C HIS A 156 -3.18 -13.89 11.01
N ARG A 157 -2.19 -14.62 11.54
CA ARG A 157 -2.36 -15.64 12.57
C ARG A 157 -1.45 -15.38 13.77
N LYS A 158 -1.89 -15.80 14.96
CA LYS A 158 -1.12 -15.58 16.20
C LYS A 158 0.16 -16.41 16.29
N ASP A 159 0.19 -17.56 15.62
CA ASP A 159 1.30 -18.50 15.57
C ASP A 159 2.34 -18.18 14.51
N LEU A 160 2.00 -17.26 13.59
CA LEU A 160 2.87 -16.82 12.52
C LEU A 160 3.43 -15.41 12.75
N THR A 161 4.50 -15.12 12.05
CA THR A 161 5.09 -13.78 11.93
C THR A 161 5.60 -13.57 10.51
N HIS A 162 6.10 -12.38 10.20
CA HIS A 162 6.70 -12.10 8.91
C HIS A 162 7.98 -11.26 9.05
N ARG A 163 8.84 -11.34 8.04
CA ARG A 163 10.02 -10.49 7.87
C ARG A 163 10.03 -9.89 6.48
N PRO A 164 10.51 -8.65 6.33
CA PRO A 164 10.79 -8.08 5.02
C PRO A 164 11.71 -8.99 4.21
N LEU A 165 11.34 -9.21 2.94
CA LEU A 165 12.19 -9.90 1.98
C LEU A 165 12.77 -8.86 1.03
N THR A 166 14.09 -8.67 1.07
CA THR A 166 14.81 -7.76 0.19
C THR A 166 15.12 -8.45 -1.14
N ASN A 167 15.42 -7.67 -2.19
CA ASN A 167 15.74 -8.20 -3.52
C ASN A 167 14.65 -9.14 -4.10
N ALA A 168 13.40 -8.94 -3.71
CA ALA A 168 12.25 -9.67 -4.18
C ALA A 168 11.35 -8.78 -5.04
N PRO A 169 10.52 -9.34 -5.95
CA PRO A 169 9.54 -8.56 -6.68
C PRO A 169 8.57 -7.88 -5.72
N GLU A 170 8.18 -6.65 -6.05
CA GLU A 170 7.21 -5.86 -5.29
C GLU A 170 5.86 -5.85 -6.01
N SER A 171 4.79 -5.65 -5.26
CA SER A 171 3.44 -5.54 -5.81
C SER A 171 2.93 -4.12 -5.71
N SER A 172 2.59 -3.52 -6.85
CA SER A 172 2.01 -2.17 -6.89
C SER A 172 0.50 -2.22 -7.04
N VAL A 173 -0.19 -1.33 -6.34
CA VAL A 173 -1.65 -1.15 -6.43
C VAL A 173 -1.95 0.13 -7.18
N ALA A 174 -2.94 0.07 -8.09
CA ALA A 174 -3.40 1.19 -8.88
C ALA A 174 -4.92 1.33 -8.84
N LEU A 175 -5.41 2.56 -9.01
CA LEU A 175 -6.78 2.80 -9.47
C LEU A 175 -6.80 2.63 -10.99
N SER A 176 -7.65 1.73 -11.49
CA SER A 176 -7.78 1.43 -12.92
C SER A 176 -9.23 1.45 -13.37
N TRP A 177 -9.46 1.82 -14.63
CA TRP A 177 -10.77 1.87 -15.28
C TRP A 177 -10.59 1.70 -16.79
N PRO A 178 -11.62 1.27 -17.56
CA PRO A 178 -11.55 1.23 -19.01
C PRO A 178 -11.32 2.63 -19.58
N GLU A 179 -10.39 2.79 -20.52
CA GLU A 179 -10.01 4.10 -21.05
C GLU A 179 -11.18 4.80 -21.75
N ASP A 180 -12.00 4.03 -22.45
CA ASP A 180 -13.18 4.50 -23.18
C ASP A 180 -14.41 4.78 -22.30
N ALA A 181 -14.38 4.39 -21.03
CA ALA A 181 -15.46 4.54 -20.05
C ALA A 181 -15.13 5.53 -18.91
N THR A 182 -14.35 6.57 -19.21
CA THR A 182 -14.07 7.64 -18.24
C THR A 182 -15.31 8.52 -18.06
N THR A 183 -16.15 8.18 -17.07
CA THR A 183 -17.38 8.93 -16.71
C THR A 183 -17.06 10.04 -15.70
N ASP A 184 -18.02 10.98 -15.50
CA ASP A 184 -17.89 12.02 -14.46
C ASP A 184 -17.67 11.40 -13.06
N GLN A 185 -18.30 10.26 -12.77
CA GLN A 185 -18.13 9.54 -11.51
C GLN A 185 -16.71 8.98 -11.36
N VAL A 186 -16.13 8.43 -12.42
CA VAL A 186 -14.73 7.98 -12.44
C VAL A 186 -13.81 9.17 -12.20
N GLU A 187 -14.03 10.31 -12.88
CA GLU A 187 -13.24 11.54 -12.67
C GLU A 187 -13.33 12.07 -11.23
N ASP A 188 -14.53 12.04 -10.64
CA ASP A 188 -14.73 12.44 -9.25
C ASP A 188 -13.98 11.49 -8.30
N PHE A 189 -14.01 10.19 -8.55
CA PHE A 189 -13.27 9.22 -7.74
C PHE A 189 -11.75 9.37 -7.90
N ILE A 190 -11.26 9.64 -9.11
CA ILE A 190 -9.86 10.02 -9.36
C ILE A 190 -9.47 11.25 -8.53
N GLY A 191 -10.37 12.24 -8.49
CA GLY A 191 -10.18 13.44 -7.66
C GLY A 191 -10.04 13.11 -6.17
N ILE A 192 -10.85 12.19 -5.65
CA ILE A 192 -10.82 11.71 -4.27
C ILE A 192 -9.50 10.99 -3.98
N VAL A 193 -9.12 10.06 -4.85
CA VAL A 193 -7.88 9.28 -4.68
C VAL A 193 -6.65 10.17 -4.68
N ARG A 194 -6.63 11.22 -5.53
CA ARG A 194 -5.57 12.24 -5.60
C ARG A 194 -5.64 13.28 -4.49
N GLY A 195 -6.61 13.19 -3.57
CA GLY A 195 -6.75 14.11 -2.45
C GLY A 195 -7.22 15.52 -2.85
N ARG A 196 -7.88 15.68 -4.02
CA ARG A 196 -8.44 16.96 -4.43
C ARG A 196 -9.56 17.39 -3.47
N THR A 197 -9.57 18.67 -3.08
CA THR A 197 -10.67 19.22 -2.30
C THR A 197 -11.85 19.56 -3.20
N VAL A 198 -13.07 19.66 -2.62
CA VAL A 198 -14.33 19.99 -3.33
C VAL A 198 -14.23 21.28 -4.17
N ASN A 199 -13.36 22.22 -3.75
CA ASN A 199 -13.18 23.52 -4.43
C ASN A 199 -12.11 23.49 -5.53
N SER A 200 -11.55 22.35 -5.87
CA SER A 200 -10.54 22.23 -6.94
C SER A 200 -11.22 22.14 -8.29
N THR A 201 -11.34 23.26 -9.01
CA THR A 201 -11.92 23.38 -10.36
C THR A 201 -10.98 22.86 -11.47
N ARG A 202 -9.84 22.26 -11.16
CA ARG A 202 -8.94 21.69 -12.16
C ARG A 202 -9.49 20.34 -12.66
N GLY A 203 -10.21 20.38 -13.77
CA GLY A 203 -10.69 19.19 -14.46
C GLY A 203 -12.14 19.26 -14.94
N ARG A 204 -12.95 20.24 -14.50
CA ARG A 204 -14.23 20.50 -15.16
C ARG A 204 -14.01 21.44 -16.33
N VAL A 205 -14.19 20.94 -17.55
CA VAL A 205 -14.41 21.79 -18.71
C VAL A 205 -15.71 22.53 -18.46
N GLN A 206 -15.62 23.82 -18.09
CA GLN A 206 -16.80 24.68 -18.01
C GLN A 206 -17.44 24.71 -19.42
N PRO A 207 -18.75 24.43 -19.56
CA PRO A 207 -19.45 24.72 -20.80
C PRO A 207 -19.30 26.23 -21.09
N PRO A 208 -19.14 26.64 -22.35
CA PRO A 208 -19.01 28.06 -22.67
C PRO A 208 -20.25 28.80 -22.19
N ALA A 209 -20.03 29.82 -21.36
CA ALA A 209 -21.08 30.70 -20.87
C ALA A 209 -21.79 31.35 -22.06
N ASP A 210 -23.07 31.01 -22.21
CA ASP A 210 -23.99 31.60 -23.16
C ASP A 210 -24.02 33.11 -22.94
N LYS A 211 -23.43 33.85 -23.86
CA LYS A 211 -23.53 35.32 -23.96
C LYS A 211 -24.93 35.65 -24.46
N ARG A 212 -25.93 35.64 -23.59
CA ARG A 212 -27.20 36.27 -23.87
C ARG A 212 -27.14 37.75 -23.56
N GLY A 213 -27.15 38.52 -24.62
CA GLY A 213 -27.84 39.76 -24.83
C GLY A 213 -27.78 40.80 -23.70
N ARG A 214 -26.87 41.72 -23.79
CA ARG A 214 -27.06 43.06 -23.24
C ARG A 214 -27.62 43.91 -24.36
N THR A 215 -28.95 44.08 -24.38
CA THR A 215 -29.64 45.06 -25.18
C THR A 215 -29.32 46.48 -24.65
N ASP A 216 -28.86 47.29 -25.60
CA ASP A 216 -28.74 48.73 -25.48
C ASP A 216 -30.05 49.37 -25.04
N THR A 217 -29.98 50.25 -24.05
CA THR A 217 -30.91 51.37 -23.92
C THR A 217 -30.11 52.64 -23.67
N ALA A 218 -29.97 53.38 -24.74
CA ALA A 218 -29.50 54.74 -24.75
C ALA A 218 -30.56 55.66 -24.12
N ALA A 219 -30.19 56.48 -23.16
CA ALA A 219 -30.88 57.74 -22.86
C ALA A 219 -29.87 58.77 -22.38
N ARG A 220 -29.72 59.71 -23.19
CA ARG A 220 -29.19 61.06 -23.27
C ARG A 220 -29.59 61.92 -22.10
N ARG A 221 -28.64 62.73 -21.54
CA ARG A 221 -28.70 64.13 -21.08
C ARG A 221 -27.35 64.52 -20.51
N GLU A 222 -26.63 65.33 -21.20
CA GLU A 222 -26.45 66.81 -21.25
C GLU A 222 -25.98 67.39 -19.92
N ASP A 223 -24.78 67.95 -20.06
CA ASP A 223 -24.22 69.27 -19.82
C ASP A 223 -23.63 69.62 -18.45
N GLY A 224 -22.39 69.85 -18.45
CA GLY A 224 -21.56 70.97 -18.14
C GLY A 224 -21.13 71.26 -16.67
N PRO A 225 -20.19 72.20 -16.47
CA PRO A 225 -18.73 71.96 -16.67
C PRO A 225 -17.86 72.34 -15.42
N ARG A 226 -16.57 71.95 -15.50
CA ARG A 226 -15.40 72.62 -14.94
C ARG A 226 -15.32 72.87 -13.40
N ARG A 227 -14.27 72.32 -12.82
CA ARG A 227 -13.14 73.05 -12.22
C ARG A 227 -12.07 72.14 -11.65
N LYS A 228 -10.86 72.23 -12.21
CA LYS A 228 -9.57 72.08 -11.52
C LYS A 228 -9.18 73.44 -10.93
N PRO A 229 -8.12 73.63 -10.13
CA PRO A 229 -7.02 72.77 -9.66
C PRO A 229 -6.63 73.04 -8.16
N GLY A 230 -5.60 72.33 -7.71
CA GLY A 230 -4.76 72.71 -6.57
C GLY A 230 -4.12 71.48 -6.02
N ALA A 231 -2.96 71.12 -6.31
CA ALA A 231 -1.56 71.53 -6.16
C ALA A 231 -1.05 71.44 -4.70
N ALA A 232 0.08 70.77 -4.63
CA ALA A 232 1.15 70.80 -3.62
C ALA A 232 0.88 70.02 -2.31
N GLY A 233 1.79 69.24 -1.81
CA GLY A 233 3.22 69.20 -1.85
C GLY A 233 3.76 68.06 -1.03
N LYS A 234 4.89 67.64 -1.46
CA LYS A 234 6.20 67.50 -0.80
C LYS A 234 6.36 66.40 0.25
N GLN A 235 7.16 65.41 -0.11
CA GLN A 235 8.60 65.24 0.25
C GLN A 235 8.87 64.57 1.58
N GLY A 236 9.71 63.55 1.44
CA GLY A 236 10.60 63.01 2.45
C GLY A 236 10.86 61.54 2.18
N ALA A 237 11.84 61.16 1.39
CA ALA A 237 13.29 60.98 1.59
C ALA A 237 13.54 59.77 2.46
N ALA A 238 14.02 58.69 1.84
CA ALA A 238 15.42 58.25 1.73
C ALA A 238 16.01 57.54 2.98
N GLY A 239 16.58 56.45 2.76
CA GLY A 239 17.51 55.73 3.65
C GLY A 239 17.52 54.25 3.31
N ARG A 240 18.29 53.80 2.34
CA ARG A 240 19.70 53.35 2.32
C ARG A 240 19.94 52.17 3.26
N SER A 241 20.13 50.98 2.67
CA SER A 241 21.41 50.26 2.44
C SER A 241 22.11 49.69 3.68
N GLY A 242 22.50 48.42 3.52
CA GLY A 242 23.46 47.70 4.31
C GLY A 242 23.27 46.19 4.09
N ALA A 243 23.83 45.52 3.23
CA ALA A 243 25.17 45.04 2.87
C ALA A 243 25.85 44.28 4.00
N ALA A 244 26.00 43.01 3.75
CA ALA A 244 27.21 42.18 3.90
C ALA A 244 27.87 42.01 5.29
N GLY A 245 28.16 40.72 5.52
CA GLY A 245 29.13 40.27 6.52
C GLY A 245 28.90 38.81 6.80
N ARG A 246 29.46 37.87 6.12
CA ARG A 246 30.82 37.29 6.18
C ARG A 246 31.20 36.71 7.57
N SER A 247 31.30 35.37 7.54
CA SER A 247 32.43 34.56 8.01
C SER A 247 32.74 34.51 9.54
N GLY A 248 32.91 33.28 9.96
CA GLY A 248 33.59 32.86 11.17
C GLY A 248 33.30 31.41 11.45
N ALA A 249 34.00 30.56 11.05
CA ALA A 249 35.15 29.70 11.15
C ALA A 249 35.64 29.46 12.57
N ALA A 250 35.87 28.16 12.83
CA ALA A 250 36.78 27.55 13.79
C ALA A 250 36.40 27.65 15.29
N GLY A 251 36.40 26.58 16.02
CA GLY A 251 37.38 25.58 16.22
C GLY A 251 37.20 24.89 17.56
N LYS A 252 37.90 23.79 17.67
CA LYS A 252 38.49 23.04 18.79
C LYS A 252 37.59 21.96 19.37
N GLN A 253 37.89 20.65 19.14
CA GLN A 253 39.02 19.85 19.70
C GLN A 253 38.99 19.77 21.23
N GLY A 254 38.77 18.56 21.67
CA GLY A 254 39.05 18.08 23.02
C GLY A 254 38.58 16.64 23.07
N ALA A 255 39.43 15.72 22.78
CA ALA A 255 40.42 14.96 23.52
C ALA A 255 39.78 13.92 24.45
N ALA A 256 39.84 12.68 24.02
CA ALA A 256 40.60 11.59 24.59
C ALA A 256 40.34 11.22 26.05
N GLY A 257 39.85 10.01 26.23
CA GLY A 257 39.89 9.29 27.49
C GLY A 257 39.67 7.80 27.28
N LYS A 258 40.74 7.06 27.14
CA LYS A 258 40.92 5.62 27.40
C LYS A 258 41.69 5.50 28.71
N PRO A 259 41.87 4.30 29.32
CA PRO A 259 41.13 3.06 29.50
C PRO A 259 41.18 2.55 30.96
N GLY A 260 40.43 1.55 31.30
CA GLY A 260 40.67 0.74 32.51
C GLY A 260 40.09 -0.63 32.28
N ALA A 261 40.83 -1.55 32.09
CA ALA A 261 41.66 -2.56 32.71
C ALA A 261 40.89 -3.55 33.61
N ALA A 262 40.85 -4.78 33.11
CA ALA A 262 41.16 -6.06 33.74
C ALA A 262 40.40 -6.48 35.03
N GLY A 263 39.81 -7.65 34.92
CA GLY A 263 39.40 -8.48 36.04
C GLY A 263 38.96 -9.87 35.58
N LYS A 264 39.92 -10.78 35.51
CA LYS A 264 39.76 -12.26 35.58
C LYS A 264 40.23 -12.70 36.95
N PRO A 265 40.10 -13.97 37.38
CA PRO A 265 39.09 -15.02 37.25
C PRO A 265 38.72 -15.64 38.66
N GLY A 266 37.69 -16.43 38.73
CA GLY A 266 37.37 -17.23 39.90
C GLY A 266 36.96 -18.64 39.54
N THR A 267 37.90 -19.54 39.69
CA THR A 267 37.77 -20.99 39.71
C THR A 267 37.28 -21.47 41.05
N ASN A 268 36.35 -22.46 41.08
CA ASN A 268 36.27 -23.58 42.04
C ASN A 268 35.16 -24.54 41.60
N ARG A 269 35.46 -25.71 41.16
CA ARG A 269 35.92 -27.01 41.73
C ARG A 269 34.92 -27.70 42.64
N ARG A 270 34.57 -28.92 42.17
CA ARG A 270 34.23 -30.16 42.90
C ARG A 270 32.77 -30.25 43.42
N GLY A 271 32.11 -31.36 43.28
CA GLY A 271 32.41 -32.76 43.02
C GLY A 271 31.14 -33.58 43.32
N GLY A 272 31.19 -34.84 42.88
CA GLY A 272 30.59 -36.04 43.49
C GLY A 272 29.46 -36.59 42.63
N ALA A 273 29.62 -37.54 41.87
CA ALA A 273 29.78 -38.98 41.81
C ALA A 273 28.65 -39.79 42.49
N SER A 274 28.25 -40.77 41.70
CA SER A 274 27.56 -42.05 42.02
C SER A 274 26.04 -42.01 41.70
N GLY A 275 25.50 -42.90 40.89
CA GLY A 275 25.74 -44.30 40.70
C GLY A 275 24.38 -44.98 40.83
N GLY A 276 23.98 -45.80 39.87
CA GLY A 276 22.86 -46.70 40.09
C GLY A 276 21.94 -46.99 38.93
N THR A 277 22.40 -47.80 37.97
CA THR A 277 21.54 -48.80 37.34
C THR A 277 21.50 -50.03 38.27
N PRO A 278 20.52 -51.01 38.26
CA PRO A 278 20.05 -51.68 37.07
C PRO A 278 18.62 -52.29 37.09
N LYS A 279 18.25 -52.81 35.92
CA LYS A 279 17.60 -54.12 35.65
C LYS A 279 16.14 -54.42 36.00
N GLY A 280 15.52 -54.98 34.98
CA GLY A 280 14.59 -56.08 35.04
C GLY A 280 13.25 -55.76 34.43
N GLY A 281 12.88 -56.34 33.32
CA GLY A 281 12.49 -57.68 33.05
C GLY A 281 11.06 -57.65 32.58
N GLY A 282 10.79 -57.85 31.28
CA GLY A 282 10.28 -59.05 30.70
C GLY A 282 8.77 -59.21 30.75
N LYS A 283 8.08 -59.16 29.61
CA LYS A 283 7.36 -60.34 29.09
C LYS A 283 6.49 -60.00 27.87
N ARG A 284 6.78 -60.78 26.90
CA ARG A 284 6.08 -61.16 25.69
C ARG A 284 4.57 -61.38 25.83
N GLY A 285 3.83 -61.06 24.83
CA GLY A 285 2.49 -61.54 24.60
C GLY A 285 1.97 -61.15 23.21
N ARG A 286 2.10 -62.06 22.25
CA ARG A 286 1.47 -62.09 20.94
C ARG A 286 0.36 -63.16 20.99
N PRO A 287 -0.45 -63.37 19.95
CA PRO A 287 -1.56 -62.62 19.34
C PRO A 287 -2.86 -63.48 19.36
N ARG A 288 -4.01 -62.90 18.98
CA ARG A 288 -5.09 -63.75 18.42
C ARG A 288 -5.90 -63.02 17.34
N ARG A 289 -5.99 -63.68 16.23
CA ARG A 289 -6.89 -63.58 15.09
C ARG A 289 -8.34 -63.88 15.44
N GLY A 290 -9.24 -63.42 14.56
CA GLY A 290 -10.55 -64.02 14.23
C GLY A 290 -11.72 -63.07 14.61
N SER A 291 -12.54 -62.66 13.76
CA SER A 291 -13.35 -63.08 12.65
C SER A 291 -13.82 -61.86 11.91
#